data_97275f1eba2bd4d0035b8cf55237fc76
#
_entry.id   97275f1eba2bd4d0035b8cf55237fc76
#
_cell.length_a   1.000
_cell.length_b   1.000
_cell.length_c   1.000
_cell.angle_alpha   90.00
_cell.angle_beta   90.00
_cell.angle_gamma   90.00
#
_symmetry.space_group_name_H-M   'P 1'
#
loop_
_entity.id
_entity.type
_entity.pdbx_description
1 polymer ?
#
loop_
_entity_poly.entity_id
_entity_poly.type
_entity_poly.pdbx_seq_one_letter_code
_entity_poly.pdbx_strand_id
1 'polypeptide(L)'
;MPGSRTRFVHDRSNPLPHDVVVVDEASMVSVTLLARLLTALRPQARLVLIGDPDQLAPVEAGPVLRDIVEAAPGAASGLVSTLAAVGLPASGPVVRLRRNYRSRPVLAELARAVLARDVDAALAIATSGEEGIRFAPTAAQTPLRDRVTGYGAAMVAAARDGRVREALATLDRHRLLCAHRRGPFGVALWSRQVEEWLAGAVEGFDPTQTWYPGRPLLVTQNAADLGLYNGDTGVVVLDKGTLRAHFARGDKVHVVSPFLLDSVQTIHAMTIHKAQGSQFDEVTVVLPPSDSPLLTRELLYTAITRARLEVTLIGGRDALARAITRTSPTASGLRDRLRAASDS
;
A
#
# COMPACT_ATOMS: atom_id res chain seq x y z
N MET A 1 9.63 16.64 29.35
CA MET A 1 9.74 17.32 28.03
C MET A 1 9.34 16.33 26.97
N PRO A 2 8.27 16.55 26.17
CA PRO A 2 7.98 15.67 25.04
C PRO A 2 9.12 15.82 24.03
N GLY A 3 9.82 14.71 23.74
CA GLY A 3 10.95 14.67 22.82
C GLY A 3 10.58 15.18 21.45
N SER A 4 11.33 16.14 20.92
CA SER A 4 11.22 16.68 19.58
C SER A 4 11.16 15.52 18.56
N ARG A 5 10.04 15.40 17.83
CA ARG A 5 9.80 14.40 16.77
C ARG A 5 10.77 14.50 15.58
N THR A 6 11.74 15.41 15.64
CA THR A 6 12.70 15.74 14.58
C THR A 6 14.13 15.29 14.85
N ARG A 7 14.44 14.74 16.03
CA ARG A 7 15.81 14.35 16.39
C ARG A 7 16.00 12.85 16.16
N PHE A 8 16.83 12.51 15.18
CA PHE A 8 17.28 11.14 14.96
C PHE A 8 18.36 10.78 16.00
N VAL A 9 18.34 9.52 16.45
CA VAL A 9 19.31 8.99 17.41
C VAL A 9 20.68 8.78 16.75
N HIS A 10 20.67 8.37 15.47
CA HIS A 10 21.86 8.09 14.69
C HIS A 10 22.11 9.20 13.66
N ASP A 11 23.38 9.61 13.57
CA ASP A 11 23.91 10.62 12.63
C ASP A 11 25.41 10.36 12.39
N ARG A 12 26.11 11.33 11.78
CA ARG A 12 27.55 11.21 11.51
C ARG A 12 28.39 11.02 12.80
N SER A 13 27.98 11.60 13.92
CA SER A 13 28.68 11.51 15.21
C SER A 13 28.34 10.24 15.98
N ASN A 14 27.19 9.64 15.72
CA ASN A 14 26.71 8.39 16.29
C ASN A 14 26.17 7.48 15.20
N PRO A 15 27.02 6.86 14.36
CA PRO A 15 26.58 6.06 13.23
C PRO A 15 25.88 4.77 13.65
N LEU A 16 25.07 4.20 12.75
CA LEU A 16 24.46 2.90 12.91
C LEU A 16 25.55 1.82 13.09
N PRO A 17 25.44 0.92 14.07
CA PRO A 17 26.48 -0.08 14.39
C PRO A 17 26.52 -1.27 13.42
N HIS A 18 25.88 -1.21 12.27
CA HIS A 18 25.69 -2.32 11.34
C HIS A 18 26.58 -2.20 10.11
N ASP A 19 27.11 -3.34 9.63
CA ASP A 19 27.91 -3.42 8.41
C ASP A 19 27.04 -3.56 7.14
N VAL A 20 25.81 -4.04 7.30
CA VAL A 20 24.81 -4.10 6.24
C VAL A 20 23.51 -3.52 6.74
N VAL A 21 22.96 -2.56 6.00
CA VAL A 21 21.66 -1.95 6.28
C VAL A 21 20.75 -2.22 5.09
N VAL A 22 19.62 -2.87 5.35
CA VAL A 22 18.59 -3.16 4.35
C VAL A 22 17.38 -2.27 4.61
N VAL A 23 16.95 -1.55 3.59
CA VAL A 23 15.72 -0.74 3.62
C VAL A 23 14.71 -1.41 2.73
N ASP A 24 13.67 -1.97 3.32
CA ASP A 24 12.51 -2.50 2.61
C ASP A 24 11.48 -1.39 2.33
N GLU A 25 10.63 -1.59 1.32
CA GLU A 25 9.65 -0.59 0.84
C GLU A 25 10.32 0.78 0.55
N ALA A 26 11.52 0.76 -0.04
CA ALA A 26 12.32 1.97 -0.30
C ALA A 26 11.64 2.96 -1.26
N SER A 27 10.60 2.54 -1.99
CA SER A 27 9.72 3.42 -2.79
C SER A 27 9.01 4.48 -1.94
N MET A 28 8.83 4.22 -0.64
CA MET A 28 8.18 5.12 0.33
C MET A 28 9.16 6.04 1.06
N VAL A 29 10.47 5.94 0.80
CA VAL A 29 11.50 6.73 1.47
C VAL A 29 11.66 8.08 0.78
N SER A 30 11.48 9.18 1.54
CA SER A 30 11.71 10.53 1.04
C SER A 30 13.21 10.85 0.88
N VAL A 31 13.53 11.83 0.03
CA VAL A 31 14.92 12.32 -0.15
C VAL A 31 15.52 12.72 1.20
N THR A 32 14.76 13.42 2.04
CA THR A 32 15.20 13.86 3.36
C THR A 32 15.55 12.68 4.26
N LEU A 33 14.70 11.65 4.30
CA LEU A 33 14.93 10.46 5.12
C LEU A 33 16.13 9.67 4.61
N LEU A 34 16.27 9.48 3.28
CA LEU A 34 17.44 8.81 2.70
C LEU A 34 18.73 9.58 3.01
N ALA A 35 18.74 10.91 2.86
CA ALA A 35 19.90 11.73 3.21
C ALA A 35 20.30 11.56 4.68
N ARG A 36 19.33 11.50 5.60
CA ARG A 36 19.59 11.24 7.03
C ARG A 36 20.16 9.85 7.26
N LEU A 37 19.60 8.83 6.59
CA LEU A 37 20.10 7.47 6.65
C LEU A 37 21.56 7.41 6.17
N LEU A 38 21.85 8.01 5.00
CA LEU A 38 23.22 8.03 4.45
C LEU A 38 24.23 8.70 5.38
N THR A 39 23.84 9.77 6.07
CA THR A 39 24.72 10.43 7.06
C THR A 39 24.93 9.59 8.32
N ALA A 40 24.03 8.66 8.62
CA ALA A 40 24.12 7.77 9.77
C ALA A 40 24.82 6.44 9.45
N LEU A 41 25.15 6.16 8.19
CA LEU A 41 25.90 4.94 7.81
C LEU A 41 27.39 5.11 8.07
N ARG A 42 28.05 4.01 8.47
CA ARG A 42 29.51 3.94 8.49
C ARG A 42 30.05 3.94 7.05
N PRO A 43 31.25 4.48 6.76
CA PRO A 43 31.79 4.56 5.39
C PRO A 43 31.92 3.18 4.70
N GLN A 44 32.11 2.11 5.47
CA GLN A 44 32.27 0.74 4.97
C GLN A 44 30.94 -0.03 4.94
N ALA A 45 29.86 0.54 5.47
CA ALA A 45 28.57 -0.14 5.51
C ALA A 45 27.98 -0.31 4.10
N ARG A 46 27.40 -1.47 3.85
CA ARG A 46 26.63 -1.75 2.62
C ARG A 46 25.18 -1.34 2.80
N LEU A 47 24.66 -0.52 1.91
CA LEU A 47 23.24 -0.18 1.85
C LEU A 47 22.55 -0.99 0.75
N VAL A 48 21.45 -1.68 1.09
CA VAL A 48 20.58 -2.40 0.17
C VAL A 48 19.21 -1.76 0.22
N LEU A 49 18.73 -1.26 -0.93
CA LEU A 49 17.38 -0.69 -1.07
C LEU A 49 16.51 -1.71 -1.79
N ILE A 50 15.43 -2.14 -1.16
CA ILE A 50 14.43 -3.05 -1.73
C ILE A 50 13.14 -2.27 -1.89
N GLY A 51 12.51 -2.35 -3.07
CA GLY A 51 11.26 -1.65 -3.33
C GLY A 51 10.88 -1.69 -4.79
N ASP A 52 9.74 -1.11 -5.09
CA ASP A 52 9.18 -1.04 -6.44
C ASP A 52 9.21 0.41 -6.95
N PRO A 53 10.09 0.76 -7.92
CA PRO A 53 10.23 2.12 -8.41
C PRO A 53 9.00 2.62 -9.18
N ASP A 54 8.09 1.73 -9.57
CA ASP A 54 6.90 2.05 -10.34
C ASP A 54 5.66 2.30 -9.46
N GLN A 55 5.75 2.01 -8.15
CA GLN A 55 4.72 2.37 -7.18
C GLN A 55 4.69 3.87 -6.88
N LEU A 56 3.64 4.31 -6.16
CA LEU A 56 3.49 5.68 -5.70
C LEU A 56 4.72 6.14 -4.91
N ALA A 57 5.23 7.29 -5.29
CA ALA A 57 6.27 7.97 -4.53
C ALA A 57 5.70 8.57 -3.21
N PRO A 58 6.57 8.87 -2.23
CA PRO A 58 6.17 9.59 -1.03
C PRO A 58 5.53 10.94 -1.38
N VAL A 59 4.59 11.39 -0.55
CA VAL A 59 3.97 12.71 -0.68
C VAL A 59 5.01 13.84 -0.49
N GLU A 60 6.05 13.58 0.30
CA GLU A 60 7.22 14.45 0.46
C GLU A 60 8.20 14.22 -0.70
N ALA A 61 8.90 15.27 -1.10
CA ALA A 61 9.78 15.40 -2.26
C ALA A 61 10.39 14.09 -2.87
N GLY A 62 9.93 13.75 -4.07
CA GLY A 62 10.61 12.99 -5.11
C GLY A 62 10.59 11.44 -5.00
N PRO A 63 10.53 10.76 -6.13
CA PRO A 63 10.59 9.30 -6.23
C PRO A 63 12.04 8.82 -6.17
N VAL A 64 12.66 8.86 -4.99
CA VAL A 64 14.10 8.60 -4.79
C VAL A 64 14.54 7.26 -5.38
N LEU A 65 13.79 6.19 -5.09
CA LEU A 65 14.14 4.86 -5.61
C LEU A 65 14.10 4.82 -7.15
N ARG A 66 13.08 5.43 -7.75
CA ARG A 66 12.96 5.54 -9.21
C ARG A 66 14.11 6.33 -9.80
N ASP A 67 14.45 7.49 -9.23
CA ASP A 67 15.55 8.32 -9.70
C ASP A 67 16.89 7.59 -9.64
N ILE A 68 17.15 6.84 -8.56
CA ILE A 68 18.34 6.00 -8.42
C ILE A 68 18.36 4.90 -9.49
N VAL A 69 17.25 4.19 -9.68
CA VAL A 69 17.13 3.10 -10.64
C VAL A 69 17.30 3.58 -12.09
N GLU A 70 16.76 4.76 -12.42
CA GLU A 70 16.85 5.35 -13.75
C GLU A 70 18.20 6.02 -14.02
N ALA A 71 18.91 6.45 -12.99
CA ALA A 71 20.23 7.04 -13.10
C ALA A 71 21.37 6.03 -12.95
N ALA A 72 21.08 4.81 -12.49
CA ALA A 72 22.11 3.82 -12.23
C ALA A 72 22.95 3.52 -13.48
N PRO A 73 24.29 3.65 -13.40
CA PRO A 73 25.17 3.29 -14.48
C PRO A 73 25.08 1.79 -14.76
N GLY A 74 25.42 1.38 -15.97
CA GLY A 74 25.67 -0.04 -16.28
C GLY A 74 26.68 -0.64 -15.30
N ALA A 75 26.75 -1.96 -15.24
CA ALA A 75 27.73 -2.62 -14.39
C ALA A 75 29.15 -2.16 -14.76
N ALA A 76 29.96 -1.77 -13.77
CA ALA A 76 31.38 -1.51 -13.99
C ALA A 76 32.05 -2.72 -14.64
N SER A 77 32.94 -2.49 -15.59
CA SER A 77 33.56 -3.56 -16.39
C SER A 77 34.23 -4.66 -15.54
N GLY A 78 34.84 -4.29 -14.42
CA GLY A 78 35.41 -5.25 -13.47
C GLY A 78 34.38 -6.13 -12.76
N LEU A 79 33.16 -5.59 -12.46
CA LEU A 79 32.06 -6.36 -11.89
C LEU A 79 31.46 -7.32 -12.93
N VAL A 80 31.34 -6.87 -14.18
CA VAL A 80 30.88 -7.71 -15.32
C VAL A 80 31.73 -8.93 -15.48
N SER A 81 33.07 -8.76 -15.51
CA SER A 81 34.01 -9.86 -15.68
C SER A 81 34.00 -10.84 -14.49
N THR A 82 33.90 -10.32 -13.26
CA THR A 82 33.83 -11.16 -12.06
C THR A 82 32.54 -11.97 -12.00
N LEU A 83 31.40 -11.39 -12.32
CA LEU A 83 30.10 -12.06 -12.33
C LEU A 83 30.03 -13.12 -13.44
N ALA A 84 30.58 -12.80 -14.64
CA ALA A 84 30.68 -13.76 -15.74
C ALA A 84 31.54 -14.97 -15.39
N ALA A 85 32.64 -14.77 -14.65
CA ALA A 85 33.55 -15.87 -14.22
C ALA A 85 32.86 -16.87 -13.28
N VAL A 86 31.80 -16.45 -12.55
CA VAL A 86 31.01 -17.32 -11.66
C VAL A 86 29.64 -17.69 -12.24
N GLY A 87 29.43 -17.44 -13.54
CA GLY A 87 28.17 -17.79 -14.23
C GLY A 87 26.95 -16.96 -13.85
N LEU A 88 27.15 -15.80 -13.20
CA LEU A 88 26.07 -14.88 -12.84
C LEU A 88 25.88 -13.81 -13.92
N PRO A 89 24.64 -13.38 -14.18
CA PRO A 89 24.39 -12.30 -15.13
C PRO A 89 25.05 -11.01 -14.64
N ALA A 90 25.76 -10.34 -15.54
CA ALA A 90 26.37 -9.05 -15.27
C ALA A 90 25.28 -7.97 -15.17
N SER A 91 24.74 -7.78 -13.98
CA SER A 91 23.85 -6.65 -13.68
C SER A 91 24.64 -5.56 -12.96
N GLY A 92 24.32 -4.29 -13.26
CA GLY A 92 24.82 -3.15 -12.49
C GLY A 92 24.35 -3.19 -11.04
N PRO A 93 24.48 -2.09 -10.30
CA PRO A 93 24.06 -2.01 -8.90
C PRO A 93 22.54 -2.19 -8.73
N VAL A 94 21.77 -2.23 -9.82
CA VAL A 94 20.32 -2.44 -9.81
C VAL A 94 19.96 -3.81 -10.35
N VAL A 95 19.29 -4.61 -9.52
CA VAL A 95 18.73 -5.92 -9.89
C VAL A 95 17.21 -5.82 -9.95
N ARG A 96 16.62 -6.12 -11.11
CA ARG A 96 15.15 -6.16 -11.27
C ARG A 96 14.65 -7.59 -11.20
N LEU A 97 13.78 -7.86 -10.21
CA LEU A 97 13.05 -9.11 -10.11
C LEU A 97 11.93 -9.14 -11.15
N ARG A 98 11.92 -10.16 -12.02
CA ARG A 98 10.95 -10.24 -13.13
C ARG A 98 9.81 -11.22 -12.88
N ARG A 99 9.99 -12.16 -11.94
CA ARG A 99 9.01 -13.21 -11.68
C ARG A 99 8.04 -12.78 -10.58
N ASN A 100 6.75 -12.81 -10.90
CA ASN A 100 5.69 -12.55 -9.92
C ASN A 100 5.14 -13.90 -9.42
N TYR A 101 5.23 -14.12 -8.12
CA TYR A 101 4.70 -15.32 -7.45
C TYR A 101 3.51 -14.99 -6.54
N ARG A 102 3.13 -13.72 -6.41
CA ARG A 102 2.21 -13.24 -5.38
C ARG A 102 0.78 -13.06 -5.89
N SER A 103 0.61 -12.73 -7.16
CA SER A 103 -0.70 -12.44 -7.73
C SER A 103 -1.01 -13.34 -8.91
N ARG A 104 -2.30 -13.46 -9.23
CA ARG A 104 -2.76 -14.18 -10.44
C ARG A 104 -2.12 -13.62 -11.71
N PRO A 105 -1.90 -14.44 -12.74
CA PRO A 105 -1.27 -14.00 -14.00
C PRO A 105 -1.97 -12.80 -14.64
N VAL A 106 -3.30 -12.80 -14.70
CA VAL A 106 -4.09 -11.69 -15.29
C VAL A 106 -3.82 -10.34 -14.62
N LEU A 107 -3.62 -10.32 -13.29
CA LEU A 107 -3.27 -9.10 -12.55
C LEU A 107 -1.87 -8.62 -12.91
N ALA A 108 -0.92 -9.54 -13.07
CA ALA A 108 0.44 -9.21 -13.53
C ALA A 108 0.44 -8.71 -14.98
N GLU A 109 -0.43 -9.22 -15.84
CA GLU A 109 -0.60 -8.76 -17.21
C GLU A 109 -1.20 -7.36 -17.26
N LEU A 110 -2.27 -7.11 -16.48
CA LEU A 110 -2.83 -5.77 -16.36
C LEU A 110 -1.78 -4.77 -15.85
N ALA A 111 -1.06 -5.12 -14.80
CA ALA A 111 0.00 -4.27 -14.23
C ALA A 111 1.09 -3.95 -15.27
N ARG A 112 1.50 -4.93 -16.10
CA ARG A 112 2.47 -4.72 -17.19
C ARG A 112 1.91 -3.81 -18.29
N ALA A 113 0.66 -3.98 -18.71
CA ALA A 113 0.01 -3.12 -19.70
C ALA A 113 -0.07 -1.66 -19.20
N VAL A 114 -0.41 -1.47 -17.91
CA VAL A 114 -0.41 -0.15 -17.25
C VAL A 114 0.99 0.47 -17.28
N LEU A 115 2.03 -0.27 -16.92
CA LEU A 115 3.41 0.23 -16.93
C LEU A 115 3.91 0.55 -18.35
N ALA A 116 3.52 -0.27 -19.34
CA ALA A 116 3.84 -0.05 -20.74
C ALA A 116 3.06 1.13 -21.37
N ARG A 117 2.09 1.72 -20.64
CA ARG A 117 1.15 2.74 -21.13
C ARG A 117 0.29 2.27 -22.30
N ASP A 118 0.08 0.97 -22.40
CA ASP A 118 -0.75 0.36 -23.41
C ASP A 118 -2.22 0.40 -22.94
N VAL A 119 -2.91 1.46 -23.35
CA VAL A 119 -4.30 1.71 -22.96
C VAL A 119 -5.23 0.64 -23.54
N ASP A 120 -5.00 0.23 -24.78
CA ASP A 120 -5.87 -0.74 -25.46
C ASP A 120 -5.75 -2.13 -24.84
N ALA A 121 -4.53 -2.59 -24.59
CA ALA A 121 -4.28 -3.85 -23.88
C ALA A 121 -4.85 -3.81 -22.46
N ALA A 122 -4.63 -2.73 -21.72
CA ALA A 122 -5.12 -2.63 -20.34
C ALA A 122 -6.66 -2.61 -20.29
N LEU A 123 -7.32 -1.90 -21.20
CA LEU A 123 -8.79 -1.90 -21.32
C LEU A 123 -9.32 -3.27 -21.73
N ALA A 124 -8.67 -3.93 -22.70
CA ALA A 124 -9.05 -5.27 -23.12
C ALA A 124 -8.98 -6.27 -21.96
N ILE A 125 -7.88 -6.27 -21.21
CA ILE A 125 -7.72 -7.11 -20.02
C ILE A 125 -8.77 -6.76 -18.96
N ALA A 126 -8.94 -5.47 -18.62
CA ALA A 126 -9.87 -5.03 -17.58
C ALA A 126 -11.33 -5.41 -17.89
N THR A 127 -11.70 -5.47 -19.17
CA THR A 127 -13.07 -5.79 -19.63
C THR A 127 -13.23 -7.21 -20.18
N SER A 128 -12.21 -8.06 -20.06
CA SER A 128 -12.21 -9.43 -20.62
C SER A 128 -13.24 -10.36 -19.96
N GLY A 129 -13.63 -10.09 -18.70
CA GLY A 129 -14.42 -11.00 -17.89
C GLY A 129 -13.62 -12.19 -17.35
N GLU A 130 -12.29 -12.19 -17.51
CA GLU A 130 -11.41 -13.22 -16.98
C GLU A 130 -11.44 -13.25 -15.44
N GLU A 131 -11.28 -14.44 -14.89
CA GLU A 131 -11.25 -14.62 -13.43
C GLU A 131 -10.07 -13.88 -12.79
N GLY A 132 -10.38 -13.06 -11.79
CA GLY A 132 -9.40 -12.22 -11.09
C GLY A 132 -9.46 -10.75 -11.47
N ILE A 133 -10.24 -10.38 -12.51
CA ILE A 133 -10.43 -8.98 -12.86
C ILE A 133 -11.88 -8.65 -13.14
N ARG A 134 -12.34 -7.50 -12.66
CA ARG A 134 -13.66 -6.94 -12.94
C ARG A 134 -13.55 -5.46 -13.21
N PHE A 135 -14.32 -5.00 -14.17
CA PHE A 135 -14.48 -3.58 -14.47
C PHE A 135 -15.97 -3.24 -14.47
N ALA A 136 -16.36 -2.26 -13.67
CA ALA A 136 -17.74 -1.85 -13.54
C ALA A 136 -17.85 -0.32 -13.62
N PRO A 137 -18.91 0.23 -14.25
CA PRO A 137 -19.16 1.66 -14.26
C PRO A 137 -19.48 2.15 -12.86
N THR A 138 -19.21 3.42 -12.58
CA THR A 138 -19.44 4.06 -11.27
C THR A 138 -20.89 3.93 -10.80
N ALA A 139 -21.86 3.87 -11.72
CA ALA A 139 -23.27 3.67 -11.40
C ALA A 139 -23.63 2.25 -10.93
N ALA A 140 -22.77 1.26 -11.19
CA ALA A 140 -23.01 -0.13 -10.78
C ALA A 140 -22.65 -0.36 -9.31
N GLN A 141 -23.43 0.23 -8.41
CA GLN A 141 -23.18 0.12 -6.96
C GLN A 141 -23.57 -1.25 -6.39
N THR A 142 -24.52 -1.97 -7.00
CA THR A 142 -25.04 -3.24 -6.44
C THR A 142 -23.97 -4.31 -6.28
N PRO A 143 -23.14 -4.67 -7.29
CA PRO A 143 -22.10 -5.67 -7.11
C PRO A 143 -21.04 -5.27 -6.09
N LEU A 144 -20.74 -3.97 -5.98
CA LEU A 144 -19.85 -3.44 -4.96
C LEU A 144 -20.46 -3.59 -3.57
N ARG A 145 -21.72 -3.17 -3.44
CA ARG A 145 -22.48 -3.26 -2.18
C ARG A 145 -22.47 -4.69 -1.67
N ASP A 146 -22.90 -5.65 -2.50
CA ASP A 146 -23.03 -7.05 -2.10
C ASP A 146 -21.69 -7.63 -1.62
N ARG A 147 -20.61 -7.31 -2.34
CA ARG A 147 -19.26 -7.77 -1.98
C ARG A 147 -18.80 -7.16 -0.66
N VAL A 148 -18.81 -5.85 -0.53
CA VAL A 148 -18.32 -5.14 0.67
C VAL A 148 -19.17 -5.48 1.88
N THR A 149 -20.49 -5.57 1.70
CA THR A 149 -21.42 -5.97 2.77
C THR A 149 -21.20 -7.41 3.19
N GLY A 150 -20.95 -8.32 2.24
CA GLY A 150 -20.67 -9.73 2.53
C GLY A 150 -19.42 -9.89 3.43
N TYR A 151 -18.31 -9.25 3.08
CA TYR A 151 -17.10 -9.26 3.93
C TYR A 151 -17.31 -8.58 5.28
N GLY A 152 -17.99 -7.42 5.28
CA GLY A 152 -18.27 -6.70 6.51
C GLY A 152 -19.18 -7.48 7.45
N ALA A 153 -20.24 -8.09 6.94
CA ALA A 153 -21.17 -8.94 7.72
C ALA A 153 -20.45 -10.17 8.30
N ALA A 154 -19.62 -10.85 7.49
CA ALA A 154 -18.82 -11.98 7.97
C ALA A 154 -17.86 -11.57 9.10
N MET A 155 -17.22 -10.41 8.97
CA MET A 155 -16.34 -9.87 10.00
C MET A 155 -17.08 -9.51 11.28
N VAL A 156 -18.26 -8.87 11.17
CA VAL A 156 -19.11 -8.55 12.33
C VAL A 156 -19.60 -9.82 13.01
N ALA A 157 -20.05 -10.82 12.26
CA ALA A 157 -20.48 -12.11 12.82
C ALA A 157 -19.34 -12.81 13.57
N ALA A 158 -18.15 -12.94 12.95
CA ALA A 158 -16.99 -13.52 13.60
C ALA A 158 -16.58 -12.76 14.87
N ALA A 159 -16.67 -11.43 14.83
CA ALA A 159 -16.31 -10.57 15.95
C ALA A 159 -17.33 -10.65 17.11
N ARG A 160 -18.63 -10.80 16.83
CA ARG A 160 -19.68 -11.03 17.85
C ARG A 160 -19.53 -12.36 18.55
N ASP A 161 -19.12 -13.39 17.79
CA ASP A 161 -18.91 -14.74 18.32
C ASP A 161 -17.54 -14.93 19.00
N GLY A 162 -16.72 -13.89 19.11
CA GLY A 162 -15.39 -14.00 19.70
C GLY A 162 -14.38 -14.76 18.84
N ARG A 163 -14.67 -14.99 17.54
CA ARG A 163 -13.79 -15.73 16.60
C ARG A 163 -12.71 -14.82 16.05
N VAL A 164 -11.75 -14.45 16.92
CA VAL A 164 -10.70 -13.43 16.67
C VAL A 164 -9.93 -13.68 15.37
N ARG A 165 -9.42 -14.90 15.17
CA ARG A 165 -8.60 -15.23 13.99
C ARG A 165 -9.38 -15.10 12.69
N GLU A 166 -10.65 -15.47 12.70
CA GLU A 166 -11.53 -15.38 11.55
C GLU A 166 -11.86 -13.91 11.22
N ALA A 167 -12.14 -13.10 12.24
CA ALA A 167 -12.38 -11.66 12.06
C ALA A 167 -11.15 -10.96 11.46
N LEU A 168 -9.94 -11.25 11.96
CA LEU A 168 -8.68 -10.71 11.41
C LEU A 168 -8.42 -11.22 9.99
N ALA A 169 -8.60 -12.52 9.73
CA ALA A 169 -8.43 -13.07 8.38
C ALA A 169 -9.43 -12.46 7.39
N THR A 170 -10.68 -12.18 7.83
CA THR A 170 -11.68 -11.52 6.97
C THR A 170 -11.29 -10.08 6.67
N LEU A 171 -10.66 -9.37 7.63
CA LEU A 171 -10.10 -8.04 7.39
C LEU A 171 -9.07 -8.04 6.25
N ASP A 172 -8.23 -9.07 6.15
CA ASP A 172 -7.17 -9.16 5.14
C ASP A 172 -7.65 -9.69 3.78
N ARG A 173 -8.88 -10.24 3.70
CA ARG A 173 -9.41 -10.75 2.43
C ARG A 173 -9.78 -9.67 1.45
N HIS A 174 -10.44 -8.61 1.87
CA HIS A 174 -10.94 -7.58 0.97
C HIS A 174 -10.60 -6.16 1.46
N ARG A 175 -10.29 -5.27 0.50
CA ARG A 175 -10.08 -3.85 0.79
C ARG A 175 -10.71 -2.94 -0.27
N LEU A 176 -11.48 -1.96 0.20
CA LEU A 176 -11.99 -0.86 -0.64
C LEU A 176 -10.97 0.29 -0.65
N LEU A 177 -10.44 0.58 -1.83
CA LEU A 177 -9.38 1.58 -2.04
C LEU A 177 -9.91 2.78 -2.81
N CYS A 178 -9.55 3.97 -2.33
CA CYS A 178 -9.89 5.26 -2.94
C CYS A 178 -8.62 6.08 -3.21
N ALA A 179 -8.65 6.93 -4.24
CA ALA A 179 -7.59 7.91 -4.50
C ALA A 179 -7.64 9.08 -3.50
N HIS A 180 -8.84 9.51 -3.12
CA HIS A 180 -9.10 10.71 -2.33
C HIS A 180 -9.47 10.38 -0.87
N ARG A 181 -9.20 11.32 0.03
CA ARG A 181 -9.69 11.24 1.42
C ARG A 181 -11.13 11.75 1.56
N ARG A 182 -11.49 12.78 0.80
CA ARG A 182 -12.77 13.49 0.86
C ARG A 182 -13.40 13.59 -0.53
N GLY A 183 -14.68 14.01 -0.59
CA GLY A 183 -15.44 14.14 -1.82
C GLY A 183 -16.14 12.84 -2.25
N PRO A 184 -16.83 12.84 -3.42
CA PRO A 184 -17.70 11.74 -3.85
C PRO A 184 -16.95 10.45 -4.19
N PHE A 185 -15.63 10.52 -4.43
CA PHE A 185 -14.75 9.38 -4.69
C PHE A 185 -13.75 9.15 -3.56
N GLY A 186 -14.04 9.70 -2.36
CA GLY A 186 -13.14 9.68 -1.22
C GLY A 186 -13.53 8.70 -0.13
N VAL A 187 -12.53 8.33 0.68
CA VAL A 187 -12.65 7.41 1.82
C VAL A 187 -13.79 7.78 2.76
N ALA A 188 -13.99 9.08 3.06
CA ALA A 188 -15.01 9.50 4.02
C ALA A 188 -16.44 9.17 3.57
N LEU A 189 -16.75 9.35 2.28
CA LEU A 189 -18.06 8.98 1.73
C LEU A 189 -18.21 7.46 1.70
N TRP A 190 -17.24 6.76 1.16
CA TRP A 190 -17.32 5.31 0.99
C TRP A 190 -17.33 4.55 2.30
N SER A 191 -16.61 5.01 3.34
CA SER A 191 -16.70 4.41 4.68
C SER A 191 -18.10 4.53 5.26
N ARG A 192 -18.72 5.72 5.17
CA ARG A 192 -20.10 5.93 5.62
C ARG A 192 -21.09 5.07 4.82
N GLN A 193 -20.93 5.00 3.50
CA GLN A 193 -21.78 4.18 2.64
C GLN A 193 -21.72 2.69 3.01
N VAL A 194 -20.52 2.18 3.36
CA VAL A 194 -20.34 0.80 3.84
C VAL A 194 -21.04 0.61 5.19
N GLU A 195 -20.92 1.56 6.10
CA GLU A 195 -21.59 1.51 7.41
C GLU A 195 -23.12 1.51 7.25
N GLU A 196 -23.68 2.32 6.34
CA GLU A 196 -25.11 2.33 6.00
C GLU A 196 -25.57 0.99 5.39
N TRP A 197 -24.78 0.40 4.49
CA TRP A 197 -25.09 -0.89 3.93
C TRP A 197 -25.05 -2.01 4.97
N LEU A 198 -24.09 -1.98 5.89
CA LEU A 198 -24.01 -2.92 7.00
C LEU A 198 -25.18 -2.77 7.97
N ALA A 199 -25.60 -1.55 8.27
CA ALA A 199 -26.78 -1.30 9.11
C ALA A 199 -28.07 -1.87 8.50
N GLY A 200 -28.17 -1.87 7.16
CA GLY A 200 -29.30 -2.47 6.47
C GLY A 200 -29.23 -4.01 6.30
N ALA A 201 -28.05 -4.61 6.46
CA ALA A 201 -27.82 -6.03 6.17
C ALA A 201 -27.53 -6.88 7.43
N VAL A 202 -27.06 -6.27 8.51
CA VAL A 202 -26.63 -6.96 9.74
C VAL A 202 -27.52 -6.52 10.89
N GLU A 203 -28.33 -7.43 11.38
CA GLU A 203 -29.23 -7.17 12.52
C GLU A 203 -28.45 -6.66 13.74
N GLY A 204 -28.93 -5.57 14.36
CA GLY A 204 -28.32 -4.96 15.54
C GLY A 204 -26.94 -4.34 15.28
N PHE A 205 -26.57 -4.06 14.00
CA PHE A 205 -25.41 -3.25 13.70
C PHE A 205 -25.78 -1.77 13.80
N ASP A 206 -25.06 -1.04 14.65
CA ASP A 206 -25.27 0.40 14.87
C ASP A 206 -23.98 1.17 14.59
N PRO A 207 -23.89 1.88 13.45
CA PRO A 207 -22.69 2.63 13.06
C PRO A 207 -22.48 3.91 13.90
N THR A 208 -23.45 4.30 14.73
CA THR A 208 -23.31 5.47 15.61
C THR A 208 -22.46 5.17 16.84
N GLN A 209 -22.31 3.90 17.21
CA GLN A 209 -21.46 3.49 18.31
C GLN A 209 -19.98 3.69 17.95
N THR A 210 -19.24 4.33 18.85
CA THR A 210 -17.79 4.48 18.66
C THR A 210 -17.08 3.13 18.61
N TRP A 211 -17.49 2.18 19.44
CA TRP A 211 -16.90 0.86 19.51
C TRP A 211 -17.97 -0.22 19.31
N TYR A 212 -17.81 -1.04 18.27
CA TYR A 212 -18.70 -2.13 17.93
C TYR A 212 -17.93 -3.36 17.48
N PRO A 213 -18.45 -4.58 17.68
CA PRO A 213 -17.82 -5.80 17.17
C PRO A 213 -17.72 -5.76 15.64
N GLY A 214 -16.55 -6.08 15.10
CA GLY A 214 -16.28 -6.03 13.66
C GLY A 214 -15.81 -4.67 13.16
N ARG A 215 -15.60 -3.66 14.04
CA ARG A 215 -14.99 -2.39 13.62
C ARG A 215 -13.56 -2.62 13.17
N PRO A 216 -13.24 -2.38 11.87
CA PRO A 216 -11.88 -2.51 11.37
C PRO A 216 -11.06 -1.27 11.73
N LEU A 217 -9.86 -1.50 12.24
CA LEU A 217 -8.98 -0.45 12.78
C LEU A 217 -7.68 -0.35 12.00
N LEU A 218 -7.18 0.88 11.86
CA LEU A 218 -5.82 1.21 11.43
C LEU A 218 -5.19 2.13 12.45
N VAL A 219 -4.03 1.77 12.95
CA VAL A 219 -3.20 2.63 13.81
C VAL A 219 -2.57 3.72 12.95
N THR A 220 -2.75 4.99 13.33
CA THR A 220 -2.30 6.16 12.55
C THR A 220 -1.05 6.84 13.10
N GLN A 221 -0.64 6.48 14.31
CA GLN A 221 0.58 6.95 14.97
C GLN A 221 1.14 5.86 15.87
N ASN A 222 2.46 5.86 16.05
CA ASN A 222 3.09 4.93 16.98
C ASN A 222 2.62 5.20 18.43
N ALA A 223 2.18 4.14 19.12
CA ALA A 223 1.82 4.10 20.52
C ALA A 223 2.69 3.03 21.20
N ALA A 224 3.94 3.39 21.51
CA ALA A 224 4.95 2.45 22.00
C ALA A 224 4.59 1.84 23.36
N ASP A 225 3.90 2.58 24.21
CA ASP A 225 3.34 2.15 25.49
C ASP A 225 2.28 1.05 25.33
N LEU A 226 1.51 1.10 24.25
CA LEU A 226 0.56 0.05 23.85
C LEU A 226 1.17 -1.01 22.95
N GLY A 227 2.45 -0.89 22.61
CA GLY A 227 3.12 -1.76 21.67
C GLY A 227 2.51 -1.71 20.25
N LEU A 228 1.86 -0.63 19.81
CA LEU A 228 1.27 -0.45 18.49
C LEU A 228 2.07 0.51 17.63
N TYR A 229 2.11 0.22 16.31
CA TYR A 229 2.85 1.04 15.35
C TYR A 229 1.93 1.55 14.24
N ASN A 230 2.31 2.67 13.68
CA ASN A 230 1.60 3.23 12.52
C ASN A 230 1.55 2.20 11.38
N GLY A 231 0.33 1.95 10.88
CA GLY A 231 0.08 0.94 9.85
C GLY A 231 -0.46 -0.39 10.40
N ASP A 232 -0.36 -0.66 11.72
CA ASP A 232 -0.97 -1.87 12.30
C ASP A 232 -2.48 -1.89 12.04
N THR A 233 -3.00 -3.02 11.58
CA THR A 233 -4.44 -3.23 11.36
C THR A 233 -5.01 -4.22 12.35
N GLY A 234 -6.27 -4.01 12.74
CA GLY A 234 -6.94 -4.85 13.72
C GLY A 234 -8.45 -4.79 13.62
N VAL A 235 -9.11 -5.58 14.45
CA VAL A 235 -10.58 -5.65 14.55
C VAL A 235 -11.00 -5.61 16.01
N VAL A 236 -12.08 -4.89 16.29
CA VAL A 236 -12.75 -4.93 17.60
C VAL A 236 -13.59 -6.20 17.68
N VAL A 237 -13.37 -7.00 18.71
CA VAL A 237 -14.05 -8.29 18.92
C VAL A 237 -14.70 -8.31 20.31
N LEU A 238 -15.85 -8.95 20.43
CA LEU A 238 -16.51 -9.22 21.71
C LEU A 238 -15.86 -10.47 22.33
N ASP A 239 -14.85 -10.27 23.16
CA ASP A 239 -14.15 -11.35 23.85
C ASP A 239 -14.68 -11.51 25.28
N LYS A 240 -15.31 -12.66 25.57
CA LYS A 240 -15.91 -12.97 26.90
C LYS A 240 -16.79 -11.85 27.44
N GLY A 241 -17.63 -11.28 26.59
CA GLY A 241 -18.55 -10.21 26.95
C GLY A 241 -17.94 -8.81 27.04
N THR A 242 -16.66 -8.65 26.70
CA THR A 242 -15.97 -7.34 26.73
C THR A 242 -15.41 -7.03 25.35
N LEU A 243 -15.56 -5.78 24.91
CA LEU A 243 -14.92 -5.34 23.65
C LEU A 243 -13.39 -5.24 23.81
N ARG A 244 -12.69 -5.90 22.90
CA ARG A 244 -11.23 -5.87 22.80
C ARG A 244 -10.81 -5.57 21.37
N ALA A 245 -9.78 -4.77 21.19
CA ALA A 245 -9.14 -4.56 19.90
C ALA A 245 -8.00 -5.57 19.72
N HIS A 246 -8.05 -6.34 18.64
CA HIS A 246 -7.11 -7.39 18.31
C HIS A 246 -6.34 -7.00 17.05
N PHE A 247 -5.00 -7.03 17.11
CA PHE A 247 -4.09 -6.68 16.02
C PHE A 247 -3.24 -7.89 15.67
N ALA A 248 -3.18 -8.24 14.38
CA ALA A 248 -2.33 -9.33 13.91
C ALA A 248 -0.85 -8.91 13.89
N ARG A 249 0.04 -9.82 14.37
CA ARG A 249 1.52 -9.64 14.31
C ARG A 249 2.20 -10.96 14.01
N GLY A 250 2.39 -11.27 12.75
CA GLY A 250 2.83 -12.61 12.37
C GLY A 250 1.88 -13.65 12.94
N ASP A 251 2.41 -14.63 13.68
CA ASP A 251 1.59 -15.70 14.29
C ASP A 251 0.91 -15.29 15.62
N LYS A 252 1.23 -14.09 16.14
CA LYS A 252 0.70 -13.59 17.42
C LYS A 252 -0.42 -12.59 17.21
N VAL A 253 -1.33 -12.53 18.18
CA VAL A 253 -2.38 -11.52 18.25
C VAL A 253 -2.09 -10.63 19.44
N HIS A 254 -1.96 -9.34 19.18
CA HIS A 254 -1.80 -8.32 20.21
C HIS A 254 -3.18 -7.78 20.59
N VAL A 255 -3.47 -7.70 21.91
CA VAL A 255 -4.80 -7.35 22.42
C VAL A 255 -4.71 -6.10 23.28
N VAL A 256 -5.56 -5.12 22.96
CA VAL A 256 -5.60 -3.84 23.68
C VAL A 256 -7.05 -3.47 24.00
N SER A 257 -7.27 -2.76 25.11
CA SER A 257 -8.57 -2.16 25.35
C SER A 257 -8.87 -1.07 24.31
N PRO A 258 -10.04 -1.10 23.62
CA PRO A 258 -10.37 -0.07 22.62
C PRO A 258 -10.35 1.34 23.22
N PHE A 259 -10.69 1.49 24.50
CA PHE A 259 -10.74 2.78 25.19
C PHE A 259 -9.37 3.44 25.42
N LEU A 260 -8.27 2.72 25.17
CA LEU A 260 -6.91 3.26 25.23
C LEU A 260 -6.39 3.69 23.85
N LEU A 261 -7.20 3.55 22.80
CA LEU A 261 -6.80 3.79 21.42
C LEU A 261 -7.19 5.20 20.96
N ASP A 262 -6.28 6.16 21.13
CA ASP A 262 -6.50 7.56 20.72
C ASP A 262 -6.16 7.81 19.24
N SER A 263 -5.22 7.03 18.68
CA SER A 263 -4.66 7.24 17.35
C SER A 263 -5.04 6.11 16.38
N VAL A 264 -6.33 5.79 16.29
CA VAL A 264 -6.87 4.79 15.35
C VAL A 264 -7.93 5.39 14.44
N GLN A 265 -8.07 4.79 13.27
CA GLN A 265 -9.09 5.14 12.28
C GLN A 265 -9.86 3.89 11.86
N THR A 266 -11.18 4.02 11.66
CA THR A 266 -12.00 2.97 11.03
C THR A 266 -11.62 2.85 9.55
N ILE A 267 -11.44 1.62 9.04
CA ILE A 267 -10.98 1.37 7.67
C ILE A 267 -11.93 0.48 6.85
N HIS A 268 -13.21 0.81 6.83
CA HIS A 268 -14.12 0.22 5.84
C HIS A 268 -13.69 0.55 4.40
N ALA A 269 -13.12 1.74 4.21
CA ALA A 269 -12.37 2.15 3.02
C ALA A 269 -11.06 2.81 3.44
N MET A 270 -10.04 2.78 2.57
CA MET A 270 -8.77 3.47 2.82
C MET A 270 -8.18 4.05 1.54
N THR A 271 -7.23 4.97 1.67
CA THR A 271 -6.53 5.49 0.49
C THR A 271 -5.52 4.48 -0.04
N ILE A 272 -5.30 4.49 -1.37
CA ILE A 272 -4.27 3.67 -2.02
C ILE A 272 -2.90 3.93 -1.39
N HIS A 273 -2.59 5.18 -1.01
CA HIS A 273 -1.34 5.52 -0.30
C HIS A 273 -1.21 4.79 1.04
N LYS A 274 -2.29 4.71 1.83
CA LYS A 274 -2.25 4.00 3.12
C LYS A 274 -2.20 2.48 2.97
N ALA A 275 -2.56 1.96 1.80
CA ALA A 275 -2.48 0.54 1.48
C ALA A 275 -1.08 0.11 0.99
N GLN A 276 -0.13 1.05 0.79
CA GLN A 276 1.25 0.70 0.46
C GLN A 276 1.84 -0.19 1.55
N GLY A 277 2.66 -1.15 1.17
CA GLY A 277 3.20 -2.18 2.07
C GLY A 277 2.21 -3.32 2.42
N SER A 278 0.90 -3.12 2.23
CA SER A 278 -0.13 -4.14 2.51
C SER A 278 -0.57 -4.88 1.24
N GLN A 279 -1.08 -6.10 1.39
CA GLN A 279 -1.67 -6.90 0.30
C GLN A 279 -2.93 -7.60 0.78
N PHE A 280 -3.91 -7.72 -0.11
CA PHE A 280 -5.22 -8.31 0.17
C PHE A 280 -5.53 -9.39 -0.88
N ASP A 281 -6.40 -10.33 -0.55
CA ASP A 281 -6.83 -11.31 -1.55
C ASP A 281 -7.60 -10.62 -2.67
N GLU A 282 -8.53 -9.74 -2.31
CA GLU A 282 -9.36 -9.00 -3.23
C GLU A 282 -9.29 -7.49 -2.94
N VAL A 283 -9.24 -6.70 -3.99
CA VAL A 283 -9.21 -5.23 -3.88
C VAL A 283 -10.29 -4.65 -4.78
N THR A 284 -11.09 -3.75 -4.22
CA THR A 284 -11.97 -2.89 -5.01
C THR A 284 -11.41 -1.48 -5.05
N VAL A 285 -11.19 -0.95 -6.24
CA VAL A 285 -10.62 0.39 -6.47
C VAL A 285 -11.69 1.31 -7.04
N VAL A 286 -11.99 2.38 -6.31
CA VAL A 286 -12.86 3.45 -6.82
C VAL A 286 -11.98 4.46 -7.56
N LEU A 287 -12.08 4.47 -8.88
CA LEU A 287 -11.38 5.43 -9.72
C LEU A 287 -12.06 6.81 -9.61
N PRO A 288 -11.31 7.88 -9.38
CA PRO A 288 -11.85 9.23 -9.48
C PRO A 288 -12.13 9.60 -10.95
N PRO A 289 -12.82 10.73 -11.20
CA PRO A 289 -13.03 11.23 -12.56
C PRO A 289 -11.71 11.47 -13.31
N SER A 290 -11.78 11.46 -14.65
CA SER A 290 -10.61 11.58 -15.53
C SER A 290 -9.83 12.91 -15.38
N ASP A 291 -10.46 13.97 -14.87
CA ASP A 291 -9.84 15.27 -14.57
C ASP A 291 -9.08 15.30 -13.23
N SER A 292 -9.29 14.33 -12.36
CA SER A 292 -8.62 14.27 -11.05
C SER A 292 -7.11 14.27 -11.17
N PRO A 293 -6.38 15.17 -10.49
CA PRO A 293 -4.93 15.22 -10.53
C PRO A 293 -4.26 13.99 -9.88
N LEU A 294 -4.96 13.28 -9.00
CA LEU A 294 -4.45 12.06 -8.35
C LEU A 294 -4.57 10.82 -9.24
N LEU A 295 -5.32 10.89 -10.34
CA LEU A 295 -5.49 9.77 -11.26
C LEU A 295 -4.25 9.65 -12.13
N THR A 296 -3.29 8.86 -11.67
CA THR A 296 -1.99 8.64 -12.33
C THR A 296 -1.69 7.16 -12.50
N ARG A 297 -0.77 6.85 -13.39
CA ARG A 297 -0.30 5.48 -13.66
C ARG A 297 0.24 4.82 -12.41
N GLU A 298 1.04 5.54 -11.63
CA GLU A 298 1.62 5.05 -10.39
C GLU A 298 0.54 4.73 -9.35
N LEU A 299 -0.51 5.55 -9.26
CA LEU A 299 -1.65 5.29 -8.38
C LEU A 299 -2.38 4.01 -8.78
N LEU A 300 -2.71 3.88 -10.08
CA LEU A 300 -3.41 2.71 -10.61
C LEU A 300 -2.57 1.44 -10.44
N TYR A 301 -1.30 1.49 -10.81
CA TYR A 301 -0.36 0.39 -10.64
C TYR A 301 -0.25 -0.06 -9.18
N THR A 302 -0.07 0.91 -8.26
CA THR A 302 -0.02 0.62 -6.82
C THR A 302 -1.30 -0.07 -6.34
N ALA A 303 -2.47 0.41 -6.78
CA ALA A 303 -3.75 -0.18 -6.40
C ALA A 303 -3.92 -1.63 -6.90
N ILE A 304 -3.60 -1.89 -8.18
CA ILE A 304 -3.67 -3.23 -8.77
C ILE A 304 -2.74 -4.21 -8.05
N THR A 305 -1.52 -3.77 -7.74
CA THR A 305 -0.52 -4.62 -7.07
C THR A 305 -0.80 -4.88 -5.59
N ARG A 306 -1.86 -4.29 -5.02
CA ARG A 306 -2.36 -4.66 -3.68
C ARG A 306 -3.18 -5.95 -3.69
N ALA A 307 -3.71 -6.36 -4.85
CA ALA A 307 -4.51 -7.58 -4.98
C ALA A 307 -3.64 -8.82 -5.24
N ARG A 308 -3.95 -9.92 -4.57
CA ARG A 308 -3.38 -11.25 -4.83
C ARG A 308 -4.23 -12.06 -5.79
N LEU A 309 -5.54 -12.06 -5.60
CA LEU A 309 -6.48 -12.92 -6.32
C LEU A 309 -7.39 -12.16 -7.26
N GLU A 310 -7.98 -11.04 -6.84
CA GLU A 310 -8.92 -10.29 -7.67
C GLU A 310 -8.80 -8.77 -7.48
N VAL A 311 -8.88 -8.04 -8.58
CA VAL A 311 -9.11 -6.59 -8.57
C VAL A 311 -10.43 -6.25 -9.24
N THR A 312 -11.25 -5.43 -8.57
CA THR A 312 -12.43 -4.80 -9.14
C THR A 312 -12.16 -3.31 -9.33
N LEU A 313 -12.16 -2.84 -10.57
CA LEU A 313 -12.02 -1.42 -10.89
C LEU A 313 -13.41 -0.82 -11.11
N ILE A 314 -13.76 0.24 -10.36
CA ILE A 314 -15.03 0.95 -10.49
C ILE A 314 -14.75 2.34 -11.01
N GLY A 315 -15.28 2.64 -12.21
CA GLY A 315 -15.05 3.93 -12.86
C GLY A 315 -15.41 3.94 -14.33
N GLY A 316 -15.18 5.07 -15.01
CA GLY A 316 -15.33 5.20 -16.46
C GLY A 316 -14.13 4.64 -17.22
N ARG A 317 -14.33 4.25 -18.48
CA ARG A 317 -13.24 3.85 -19.38
C ARG A 317 -12.25 4.98 -19.61
N ASP A 318 -12.76 6.21 -19.70
CA ASP A 318 -11.95 7.43 -19.81
C ASP A 318 -11.06 7.66 -18.60
N ALA A 319 -11.56 7.40 -17.39
CA ALA A 319 -10.79 7.47 -16.16
C ALA A 319 -9.66 6.42 -16.16
N LEU A 320 -9.94 5.18 -16.56
CA LEU A 320 -8.94 4.13 -16.67
C LEU A 320 -7.87 4.50 -17.71
N ALA A 321 -8.26 4.92 -18.91
CA ALA A 321 -7.34 5.37 -19.97
C ALA A 321 -6.47 6.55 -19.51
N ARG A 322 -7.07 7.50 -18.81
CA ARG A 322 -6.37 8.67 -18.26
C ARG A 322 -5.35 8.26 -17.18
N ALA A 323 -5.72 7.33 -16.30
CA ALA A 323 -4.82 6.79 -15.29
C ALA A 323 -3.56 6.17 -15.92
N ILE A 324 -3.72 5.42 -17.00
CA ILE A 324 -2.62 4.74 -17.70
C ILE A 324 -1.66 5.73 -18.35
N THR A 325 -2.18 6.78 -18.97
CA THR A 325 -1.38 7.75 -19.73
C THR A 325 -0.72 8.83 -18.88
N ARG A 326 -1.33 9.17 -17.74
CA ARG A 326 -0.84 10.26 -16.87
C ARG A 326 0.18 9.74 -15.87
N THR A 327 1.33 10.42 -15.81
CA THR A 327 2.37 10.19 -14.80
C THR A 327 2.30 11.23 -13.69
N SER A 328 2.71 10.84 -12.48
CA SER A 328 2.91 11.81 -11.40
C SER A 328 4.01 12.79 -11.76
N PRO A 329 3.83 14.10 -11.54
CA PRO A 329 4.90 15.06 -11.73
C PRO A 329 6.04 14.74 -10.75
N THR A 330 7.27 14.64 -11.29
CA THR A 330 8.47 14.36 -10.49
C THR A 330 9.37 15.59 -10.54
N ALA A 331 9.75 16.15 -9.40
CA ALA A 331 10.54 17.37 -9.30
C ALA A 331 11.70 17.24 -8.29
N SER A 332 12.44 16.12 -8.30
CA SER A 332 13.56 15.96 -7.36
C SER A 332 14.89 16.51 -7.88
N GLY A 333 15.11 16.52 -9.21
CA GLY A 333 16.41 16.78 -9.82
C GLY A 333 17.51 15.79 -9.42
N LEU A 334 17.19 14.77 -8.63
CA LEU A 334 18.15 13.79 -8.13
C LEU A 334 18.71 12.94 -9.27
N ARG A 335 17.86 12.49 -10.19
CA ARG A 335 18.28 11.70 -11.36
C ARG A 335 19.35 12.42 -12.18
N ASP A 336 19.17 13.69 -12.49
CA ASP A 336 20.11 14.46 -13.33
C ASP A 336 21.43 14.68 -12.60
N ARG A 337 21.40 14.92 -11.29
CA ARG A 337 22.61 15.02 -10.46
C ARG A 337 23.38 13.71 -10.36
N LEU A 338 22.67 12.58 -10.23
CA LEU A 338 23.31 11.26 -10.18
C LEU A 338 23.98 10.90 -11.53
N ARG A 339 23.35 11.23 -12.66
CA ARG A 339 23.94 11.04 -13.99
C ARG A 339 25.19 11.88 -14.16
N ALA A 340 25.13 13.17 -13.85
CA ALA A 340 26.29 14.08 -13.93
C ALA A 340 27.47 13.62 -13.06
N ALA A 341 27.19 13.04 -11.89
CA ALA A 341 28.23 12.47 -11.01
C ALA A 341 28.81 11.13 -11.49
N SER A 342 28.10 10.43 -12.38
CA SER A 342 28.60 9.17 -12.97
C SER A 342 29.47 9.38 -14.20
N ASP A 343 29.35 10.58 -14.84
CA ASP A 343 30.10 10.96 -16.05
C ASP A 343 31.42 11.70 -15.70
N SER A 344 31.63 12.00 -14.42
CA SER A 344 32.84 12.65 -13.87
C SER A 344 33.72 11.66 -13.11
#